data_2693a67ca31d0d0b8a0b2721db098957
#
_entry.id   2693a67ca31d0d0b8a0b2721db098957
#
_cell.length_a   1.000
_cell.length_b   1.000
_cell.length_c   1.000
_cell.angle_alpha   90.00
_cell.angle_beta   90.00
_cell.angle_gamma   90.00
#
_symmetry.space_group_name_H-M   'P 1'
#
loop_
_entity.id
_entity.type
_entity.pdbx_description
1 polymer ?
#
loop_
_entity_poly.entity_id
_entity_poly.type
_entity_poly.pdbx_seq_one_letter_code
_entity_poly.pdbx_strand_id
1 'polypeptide(L)'
;VRGAMAGLGRREFLTMAAAGTAAAAISVTIAALDPATALGATAMTGNASPRPSSDLNLKRELRAMWIASVANIDWPSASGLDAEAQKAEFVRHLEVARENGLNAVFVQVRPTADAFWDSPYEPWSQYLTGTQGQDPGYDPLAFMVAEAHARNIELHAWFNPYRVSMQPDPALLVADHPARQHPDWVWAYGGRLYFDPGIPEAREHIQRAILHAVESYDIDGVHFDDYFYPYPVPGETVPDTATYERYGAGFDAIEDWRRDNVDRFVETMSSRIKAVKPWVKFGISPFGIWRNSSTDPLGSDTAGSQSYDDQYADTRKWVLEGWLDYVNPQIYWQIGLAVADYAALVPWWAEVAAQSGTQLYVGEALYKMTSGVFTDPEELTNHVDLCREVSRDVGPVHGNVYYSAVHVPADPQGGMSRVVADHYRHPALIPPMPHLPADPVAAPVLANARRVDDGVRLHVTDIGSRIARATSFAVYRVRGAVDAVDIDDPANLVGTFRSASGRVHSWLDTTAAPGVRYTYVVTALDRVWNESGPSRPRVAR
;
A
#
# COMPACT_ATOMS: atom_id res chain seq x y z
N VAL A 1 -3.65 38.06 -24.54
CA VAL A 1 -4.59 37.79 -23.45
C VAL A 1 -3.93 36.76 -22.56
N ARG A 2 -3.24 37.25 -21.51
CA ARG A 2 -2.71 36.41 -20.43
C ARG A 2 -3.82 36.36 -19.36
N GLY A 3 -4.30 35.18 -19.02
CA GLY A 3 -5.25 35.04 -17.92
C GLY A 3 -5.76 33.62 -17.79
N ALA A 4 -5.44 33.00 -16.67
CA ALA A 4 -6.10 31.87 -16.03
C ALA A 4 -5.90 30.45 -16.64
N MET A 5 -4.76 29.83 -16.35
CA MET A 5 -4.70 28.43 -16.00
C MET A 5 -4.17 28.30 -14.59
N ALA A 6 -5.06 28.49 -13.60
CA ALA A 6 -4.81 28.03 -12.25
C ALA A 6 -5.12 26.54 -12.23
N GLY A 7 -4.11 25.70 -12.10
CA GLY A 7 -4.30 24.29 -11.84
C GLY A 7 -5.11 24.11 -10.57
N LEU A 8 -5.97 23.12 -10.53
CA LEU A 8 -6.72 22.71 -9.34
C LEU A 8 -5.73 22.54 -8.17
N GLY A 9 -5.89 23.36 -7.15
CA GLY A 9 -5.01 23.35 -6.01
C GLY A 9 -5.17 22.07 -5.17
N ARG A 10 -4.15 21.77 -4.36
CA ARG A 10 -4.10 20.64 -3.42
C ARG A 10 -5.41 20.44 -2.62
N ARG A 11 -6.07 21.55 -2.26
CA ARG A 11 -7.38 21.53 -1.56
C ARG A 11 -8.51 20.98 -2.42
N GLU A 12 -8.53 21.32 -3.70
CA GLU A 12 -9.61 20.88 -4.61
C GLU A 12 -9.46 19.41 -4.98
N PHE A 13 -8.23 18.90 -5.10
CA PHE A 13 -8.00 17.47 -5.33
C PHE A 13 -8.37 16.64 -4.08
N LEU A 14 -8.03 17.09 -2.88
CA LEU A 14 -8.44 16.45 -1.62
C LEU A 14 -9.98 16.49 -1.47
N THR A 15 -10.61 17.56 -1.91
CA THR A 15 -12.08 17.66 -1.95
C THR A 15 -12.66 16.73 -3.00
N MET A 16 -11.99 16.52 -4.14
CA MET A 16 -12.42 15.57 -5.18
C MET A 16 -12.13 14.11 -4.83
N ALA A 17 -11.03 13.82 -4.13
CA ALA A 17 -10.79 12.49 -3.54
C ALA A 17 -11.82 12.18 -2.44
N ALA A 18 -12.22 13.20 -1.66
CA ALA A 18 -13.35 13.11 -0.74
C ALA A 18 -14.70 13.05 -1.47
N ALA A 19 -14.84 13.73 -2.62
CA ALA A 19 -16.07 13.71 -3.42
C ALA A 19 -16.26 12.43 -4.24
N GLY A 20 -15.18 11.71 -4.60
CA GLY A 20 -15.28 10.36 -5.16
C GLY A 20 -15.96 9.38 -4.18
N THR A 21 -15.86 9.66 -2.89
CA THR A 21 -16.62 8.97 -1.83
C THR A 21 -17.94 9.65 -1.45
N ALA A 22 -18.16 10.92 -1.84
CA ALA A 22 -19.36 11.71 -1.52
C ALA A 22 -20.39 11.81 -2.67
N ALA A 23 -20.06 11.38 -3.89
CA ALA A 23 -21.00 11.38 -5.01
C ALA A 23 -22.14 10.33 -4.88
N ALA A 24 -22.17 9.55 -3.81
CA ALA A 24 -23.29 8.68 -3.41
C ALA A 24 -24.20 9.31 -2.34
N ALA A 25 -24.15 10.62 -2.14
CA ALA A 25 -25.22 11.31 -1.40
C ALA A 25 -26.45 11.46 -2.30
N ILE A 26 -27.20 10.38 -2.45
CA ILE A 26 -28.58 10.41 -2.94
C ILE A 26 -29.36 11.27 -1.94
N SER A 27 -29.93 12.38 -2.41
CA SER A 27 -30.92 13.14 -1.67
C SER A 27 -32.17 12.26 -1.47
N VAL A 28 -32.19 11.52 -0.38
CA VAL A 28 -33.41 10.86 0.10
C VAL A 28 -34.22 11.93 0.81
N THR A 29 -35.27 12.40 0.16
CA THR A 29 -36.32 13.18 0.80
C THR A 29 -36.98 12.30 1.86
N ILE A 30 -36.69 12.55 3.12
CA ILE A 30 -37.33 11.86 4.25
C ILE A 30 -38.77 12.40 4.32
N ALA A 31 -39.71 11.61 3.85
CA ALA A 31 -41.11 11.78 4.22
C ALA A 31 -41.24 11.32 5.68
N ALA A 32 -41.68 12.23 6.52
CA ALA A 32 -41.97 11.95 7.93
C ALA A 32 -43.02 10.84 8.05
N LEU A 33 -42.66 9.73 8.68
CA LEU A 33 -43.59 8.72 9.16
C LEU A 33 -43.63 8.76 10.69
N ASP A 34 -44.84 8.81 11.21
CA ASP A 34 -45.22 8.88 12.62
C ASP A 34 -44.58 7.78 13.49
N PRO A 35 -44.22 8.09 14.75
CA PRO A 35 -43.66 7.10 15.67
C PRO A 35 -44.75 6.40 16.46
N ALA A 36 -45.26 5.30 15.99
CA ALA A 36 -46.03 4.39 16.83
C ALA A 36 -46.00 2.97 16.27
N THR A 37 -44.97 2.20 16.60
CA THR A 37 -45.06 0.76 16.98
C THR A 37 -43.66 0.27 17.36
N ALA A 38 -43.29 0.47 18.63
CA ALA A 38 -42.16 -0.17 19.24
C ALA A 38 -42.56 -1.56 19.73
N LEU A 39 -41.95 -2.59 19.21
CA LEU A 39 -41.93 -3.92 19.85
C LEU A 39 -40.48 -4.44 19.83
N GLY A 40 -39.91 -4.37 21.01
CA GLY A 40 -38.97 -5.32 21.59
C GLY A 40 -37.70 -5.71 20.81
N ALA A 41 -36.69 -4.85 20.76
CA ALA A 41 -35.33 -5.30 20.67
C ALA A 41 -34.65 -5.11 22.04
N THR A 42 -34.33 -6.20 22.69
CA THR A 42 -33.59 -6.22 23.96
C THR A 42 -32.18 -5.74 23.65
N ALA A 43 -31.86 -4.52 24.07
CA ALA A 43 -30.49 -4.02 24.05
C ALA A 43 -29.64 -4.88 24.99
N MET A 44 -28.73 -5.66 24.44
CA MET A 44 -27.65 -6.24 25.22
C MET A 44 -26.65 -5.12 25.55
N THR A 45 -26.88 -4.46 26.69
CA THR A 45 -25.86 -3.62 27.31
C THR A 45 -24.82 -4.55 27.94
N GLY A 46 -23.88 -5.03 27.12
CA GLY A 46 -22.67 -5.65 27.61
C GLY A 46 -21.73 -4.54 28.08
N ASN A 47 -21.57 -4.38 29.39
CA ASN A 47 -20.43 -3.67 29.96
C ASN A 47 -19.16 -4.41 29.51
N ALA A 48 -18.50 -3.97 28.45
CA ALA A 48 -17.17 -4.40 28.11
C ALA A 48 -16.23 -3.85 29.19
N SER A 49 -15.78 -4.71 30.09
CA SER A 49 -14.64 -4.41 30.95
C SER A 49 -13.44 -4.08 30.06
N PRO A 50 -12.64 -3.05 30.38
CA PRO A 50 -11.43 -2.75 29.62
C PRO A 50 -10.52 -3.99 29.65
N ARG A 51 -10.27 -4.59 28.47
CA ARG A 51 -9.36 -5.71 28.33
C ARG A 51 -7.93 -5.20 28.63
N PRO A 52 -7.10 -5.98 29.31
CA PRO A 52 -5.72 -5.58 29.51
C PRO A 52 -5.01 -5.48 28.15
N SER A 53 -4.46 -4.31 27.84
CA SER A 53 -3.78 -3.93 26.60
C SER A 53 -2.43 -4.64 26.36
N SER A 54 -2.11 -5.71 27.08
CA SER A 54 -0.75 -6.28 27.13
C SER A 54 -0.39 -7.27 26.02
N ASP A 55 -1.34 -7.74 25.22
CA ASP A 55 -1.08 -8.86 24.30
C ASP A 55 -1.33 -8.55 22.80
N LEU A 56 -1.39 -7.28 22.40
CA LEU A 56 -1.76 -6.90 21.04
C LEU A 56 -0.58 -6.62 20.08
N ASN A 57 0.66 -6.72 20.52
CA ASN A 57 1.81 -6.57 19.64
C ASN A 57 2.03 -7.86 18.84
N LEU A 58 2.09 -7.72 17.51
CA LEU A 58 2.37 -8.84 16.61
C LEU A 58 3.85 -8.86 16.22
N LYS A 59 4.48 -10.05 16.22
CA LYS A 59 5.82 -10.23 15.68
C LYS A 59 5.88 -9.92 14.19
N ARG A 60 4.78 -10.20 13.45
CA ARG A 60 4.69 -10.03 12.00
C ARG A 60 3.43 -9.26 11.63
N GLU A 61 3.63 -8.11 10.99
CA GLU A 61 2.56 -7.23 10.54
C GLU A 61 3.14 -6.25 9.51
N LEU A 62 2.50 -6.10 8.35
CA LEU A 62 2.82 -5.00 7.45
C LEU A 62 2.24 -3.71 8.04
N ARG A 63 3.07 -2.70 8.18
CA ARG A 63 2.72 -1.37 8.65
C ARG A 63 3.23 -0.37 7.64
N ALA A 64 2.34 0.24 6.87
CA ALA A 64 2.78 1.03 5.74
C ALA A 64 2.01 2.33 5.56
N MET A 65 2.50 3.20 4.69
CA MET A 65 1.79 4.38 4.23
C MET A 65 1.93 4.54 2.72
N TRP A 66 0.92 5.15 2.10
CA TRP A 66 1.01 5.60 0.72
C TRP A 66 1.67 6.98 0.62
N ILE A 67 2.51 7.13 -0.40
CA ILE A 67 3.13 8.41 -0.80
C ILE A 67 2.64 8.71 -2.22
N ALA A 68 1.63 9.57 -2.34
CA ALA A 68 1.01 9.92 -3.62
C ALA A 68 1.75 11.08 -4.29
N SER A 69 2.06 10.92 -5.58
CA SER A 69 2.75 11.95 -6.36
C SER A 69 1.83 12.75 -7.30
N VAL A 70 0.70 12.17 -7.70
CA VAL A 70 -0.27 12.87 -8.54
C VAL A 70 -0.68 14.18 -7.91
N ALA A 71 -0.67 15.26 -8.69
CA ALA A 71 -0.97 16.61 -8.22
C ALA A 71 -0.12 17.06 -7.01
N ASN A 72 1.03 16.45 -6.79
CA ASN A 72 1.93 16.72 -5.67
C ASN A 72 1.23 16.63 -4.30
N ILE A 73 0.41 15.56 -4.11
CA ILE A 73 -0.35 15.35 -2.87
C ILE A 73 0.60 15.17 -1.68
N ASP A 74 1.54 14.24 -1.78
CA ASP A 74 2.48 13.93 -0.71
C ASP A 74 3.92 14.29 -1.10
N TRP A 75 4.41 13.79 -2.25
CA TRP A 75 5.79 13.95 -2.68
C TRP A 75 5.94 13.93 -4.21
N PRO A 76 6.77 14.83 -4.79
CA PRO A 76 7.32 16.02 -4.14
C PRO A 76 6.21 16.97 -3.66
N SER A 77 6.45 17.76 -2.63
CA SER A 77 5.42 18.65 -2.05
C SER A 77 4.94 19.76 -3.01
N ALA A 78 5.74 20.03 -4.03
CA ALA A 78 5.42 20.89 -5.17
C ALA A 78 6.25 20.47 -6.39
N SER A 79 5.72 20.67 -7.58
CA SER A 79 6.49 20.53 -8.82
C SER A 79 7.55 21.63 -8.93
N GLY A 80 8.70 21.30 -9.54
CA GLY A 80 9.78 22.26 -9.77
C GLY A 80 10.70 22.54 -8.57
N LEU A 81 10.59 21.73 -7.51
CA LEU A 81 11.63 21.70 -6.47
C LEU A 81 12.93 21.18 -7.06
N ASP A 82 14.09 21.67 -6.59
CA ASP A 82 15.37 21.12 -6.98
C ASP A 82 15.57 19.68 -6.45
N ALA A 83 16.52 18.97 -7.03
CA ALA A 83 16.78 17.57 -6.72
C ALA A 83 17.11 17.34 -5.23
N GLU A 84 17.84 18.24 -4.59
CA GLU A 84 18.22 18.09 -3.19
C GLU A 84 17.04 18.33 -2.25
N ALA A 85 16.15 19.27 -2.57
CA ALA A 85 14.91 19.47 -1.83
C ALA A 85 13.98 18.23 -1.97
N GLN A 86 13.80 17.70 -3.17
CA GLN A 86 13.02 16.48 -3.40
C GLN A 86 13.57 15.29 -2.60
N LYS A 87 14.88 15.08 -2.63
CA LYS A 87 15.56 14.03 -1.87
C LYS A 87 15.37 14.19 -0.36
N ALA A 88 15.56 15.41 0.14
CA ALA A 88 15.40 15.70 1.57
C ALA A 88 13.96 15.45 2.05
N GLU A 89 12.95 15.83 1.27
CA GLU A 89 11.55 15.55 1.58
C GLU A 89 11.26 14.04 1.61
N PHE A 90 11.77 13.29 0.62
CA PHE A 90 11.56 11.84 0.60
C PHE A 90 12.21 11.15 1.81
N VAL A 91 13.45 11.51 2.13
CA VAL A 91 14.13 11.03 3.35
C VAL A 91 13.31 11.36 4.59
N ARG A 92 12.71 12.54 4.67
CA ARG A 92 11.84 12.90 5.80
C ARG A 92 10.62 11.99 5.91
N HIS A 93 9.97 11.60 4.80
CA HIS A 93 8.88 10.62 4.83
C HIS A 93 9.34 9.26 5.36
N LEU A 94 10.53 8.80 4.99
CA LEU A 94 11.07 7.53 5.51
C LEU A 94 11.39 7.60 7.00
N GLU A 95 11.92 8.74 7.49
CA GLU A 95 12.14 8.92 8.93
C GLU A 95 10.81 8.95 9.71
N VAL A 96 9.79 9.62 9.17
CA VAL A 96 8.44 9.58 9.74
C VAL A 96 7.88 8.16 9.79
N ALA A 97 8.07 7.38 8.72
CA ALA A 97 7.67 5.97 8.70
C ALA A 97 8.35 5.20 9.84
N ARG A 98 9.68 5.33 9.99
CA ARG A 98 10.46 4.67 11.04
C ARG A 98 10.04 5.11 12.45
N GLU A 99 9.82 6.42 12.66
CA GLU A 99 9.40 7.01 13.94
C GLU A 99 8.03 6.46 14.39
N ASN A 100 7.16 6.09 13.44
CA ASN A 100 5.83 5.53 13.69
C ASN A 100 5.79 3.98 13.60
N GLY A 101 6.94 3.32 13.54
CA GLY A 101 7.02 1.86 13.52
C GLY A 101 6.54 1.23 12.20
N LEU A 102 6.47 2.00 11.10
CA LEU A 102 6.12 1.50 9.78
C LEU A 102 7.33 0.81 9.13
N ASN A 103 7.09 -0.24 8.35
CA ASN A 103 8.11 -1.09 7.73
C ASN A 103 8.03 -1.19 6.20
N ALA A 104 7.05 -0.51 5.59
CA ALA A 104 6.92 -0.40 4.14
C ALA A 104 6.35 0.96 3.72
N VAL A 105 6.62 1.37 2.46
CA VAL A 105 6.01 2.51 1.79
C VAL A 105 5.52 2.13 0.41
N PHE A 106 4.35 2.65 0.02
CA PHE A 106 3.76 2.51 -1.31
C PHE A 106 3.90 3.83 -2.04
N VAL A 107 4.86 3.94 -2.95
CA VAL A 107 5.23 5.22 -3.57
C VAL A 107 4.71 5.28 -5.00
N GLN A 108 3.90 6.29 -5.32
CA GLN A 108 3.35 6.48 -6.65
C GLN A 108 4.44 6.99 -7.61
N VAL A 109 4.90 6.11 -8.50
CA VAL A 109 6.00 6.37 -9.44
C VAL A 109 5.52 6.54 -10.89
N ARG A 110 4.26 6.22 -11.17
CA ARG A 110 3.59 6.40 -12.46
C ARG A 110 2.17 6.93 -12.25
N PRO A 111 2.01 8.23 -12.02
CA PRO A 111 0.70 8.83 -11.73
C PRO A 111 -0.19 9.05 -12.95
N THR A 112 0.38 9.40 -14.13
CA THR A 112 -0.36 9.87 -15.31
C THR A 112 0.34 9.49 -16.63
N ALA A 113 0.61 8.19 -16.86
CA ALA A 113 1.35 7.70 -18.03
C ALA A 113 2.66 8.48 -18.25
N ASP A 114 3.32 8.80 -17.18
CA ASP A 114 4.60 9.46 -17.07
C ASP A 114 5.41 8.82 -15.94
N ALA A 115 6.72 8.97 -15.93
CA ALA A 115 7.60 8.16 -15.11
C ALA A 115 8.42 8.98 -14.11
N PHE A 116 8.67 8.38 -12.93
CA PHE A 116 9.64 8.85 -11.92
C PHE A 116 10.98 8.11 -12.03
N TRP A 117 11.28 7.60 -13.22
CA TRP A 117 12.56 6.95 -13.59
C TRP A 117 12.84 7.18 -15.07
N ASP A 118 14.07 6.94 -15.51
CA ASP A 118 14.45 7.02 -16.93
C ASP A 118 13.79 5.88 -17.71
N SER A 119 12.61 6.17 -18.26
CA SER A 119 11.78 5.22 -18.99
C SER A 119 11.90 5.42 -20.48
N PRO A 120 12.18 4.35 -21.28
CA PRO A 120 12.17 4.44 -22.74
C PRO A 120 10.75 4.44 -23.33
N TYR A 121 9.72 4.32 -22.49
CA TYR A 121 8.31 4.18 -22.89
C TYR A 121 7.48 5.43 -22.64
N GLU A 122 7.79 6.17 -21.60
CA GLU A 122 6.98 7.29 -21.12
C GLU A 122 7.87 8.44 -20.67
N PRO A 123 7.44 9.70 -20.83
CA PRO A 123 8.24 10.86 -20.47
C PRO A 123 8.40 11.00 -18.96
N TRP A 124 9.39 11.77 -18.53
CA TRP A 124 9.51 12.23 -17.15
C TRP A 124 8.25 12.95 -16.69
N SER A 125 7.84 12.67 -15.46
CA SER A 125 6.62 13.26 -14.90
C SER A 125 6.76 14.77 -14.65
N GLN A 126 5.71 15.51 -15.02
CA GLN A 126 5.60 16.94 -14.71
C GLN A 126 5.58 17.23 -13.21
N TYR A 127 5.23 16.27 -12.39
CA TYR A 127 5.17 16.46 -10.93
C TYR A 127 6.56 16.54 -10.29
N LEU A 128 7.63 16.18 -11.01
CA LEU A 128 9.00 16.38 -10.59
C LEU A 128 9.48 17.82 -10.86
N THR A 129 9.45 18.23 -12.12
CA THR A 129 10.10 19.47 -12.59
C THR A 129 9.13 20.60 -12.88
N GLY A 130 7.83 20.33 -12.95
CA GLY A 130 6.80 21.25 -13.44
C GLY A 130 6.62 21.21 -14.95
N THR A 131 7.46 20.45 -15.68
CA THR A 131 7.41 20.30 -17.14
C THR A 131 7.51 18.83 -17.49
N GLN A 132 6.48 18.27 -18.15
CA GLN A 132 6.51 16.89 -18.61
C GLN A 132 7.69 16.67 -19.59
N GLY A 133 8.37 15.54 -19.46
CA GLY A 133 9.54 15.18 -20.30
C GLY A 133 10.85 15.82 -19.88
N GLN A 134 10.85 16.76 -18.95
CA GLN A 134 12.08 17.37 -18.45
C GLN A 134 12.77 16.46 -17.42
N ASP A 135 14.02 16.08 -17.69
CA ASP A 135 14.89 15.32 -16.79
C ASP A 135 15.08 16.09 -15.45
N PRO A 136 14.80 15.48 -14.30
CA PRO A 136 14.99 16.09 -12.98
C PRO A 136 16.46 16.19 -12.56
N GLY A 137 17.41 15.67 -13.36
CA GLY A 137 18.86 15.70 -13.09
C GLY A 137 19.34 14.63 -12.09
N TYR A 138 18.48 13.68 -11.76
CA TYR A 138 18.81 12.49 -10.97
C TYR A 138 17.79 11.38 -11.25
N ASP A 139 18.06 10.16 -10.79
CA ASP A 139 17.11 9.06 -10.87
C ASP A 139 16.29 8.96 -9.56
N PRO A 140 15.03 9.45 -9.55
CA PRO A 140 14.19 9.42 -8.35
C PRO A 140 13.92 8.00 -7.82
N LEU A 141 13.62 7.05 -8.71
CA LEU A 141 13.27 5.68 -8.27
C LEU A 141 14.48 4.95 -7.69
N ALA A 142 15.65 5.08 -8.32
CA ALA A 142 16.90 4.52 -7.77
C ALA A 142 17.21 5.10 -6.39
N PHE A 143 17.07 6.42 -6.23
CA PHE A 143 17.27 7.11 -4.95
C PHE A 143 16.28 6.62 -3.88
N MET A 144 14.98 6.56 -4.22
CA MET A 144 13.94 6.13 -3.28
C MET A 144 14.15 4.70 -2.78
N VAL A 145 14.48 3.78 -3.68
CA VAL A 145 14.79 2.38 -3.33
C VAL A 145 16.00 2.29 -2.41
N ALA A 146 17.09 3.01 -2.75
CA ALA A 146 18.31 2.98 -1.94
C ALA A 146 18.07 3.50 -0.52
N GLU A 147 17.34 4.62 -0.36
CA GLU A 147 17.06 5.25 0.93
C GLU A 147 16.08 4.42 1.79
N ALA A 148 15.06 3.81 1.16
CA ALA A 148 14.14 2.91 1.85
C ALA A 148 14.89 1.66 2.36
N HIS A 149 15.68 1.03 1.49
CA HIS A 149 16.48 -0.15 1.85
C HIS A 149 17.54 0.15 2.92
N ALA A 150 18.19 1.31 2.89
CA ALA A 150 19.14 1.71 3.93
C ALA A 150 18.50 1.74 5.34
N ARG A 151 17.17 1.94 5.41
CA ARG A 151 16.36 1.93 6.64
C ARG A 151 15.64 0.61 6.90
N ASN A 152 15.86 -0.39 6.06
CA ASN A 152 15.15 -1.67 6.05
C ASN A 152 13.62 -1.51 5.93
N ILE A 153 13.18 -0.58 5.09
CA ILE A 153 11.79 -0.32 4.72
C ILE A 153 11.58 -0.89 3.32
N GLU A 154 10.53 -1.69 3.10
CA GLU A 154 10.13 -2.12 1.75
C GLU A 154 9.59 -0.94 0.95
N LEU A 155 9.93 -0.88 -0.34
CA LEU A 155 9.37 0.06 -1.28
C LEU A 155 8.54 -0.70 -2.32
N HIS A 156 7.22 -0.47 -2.28
CA HIS A 156 6.28 -0.92 -3.30
C HIS A 156 6.07 0.22 -4.29
N ALA A 157 6.48 0.02 -5.54
CA ALA A 157 6.27 1.00 -6.60
C ALA A 157 4.79 0.98 -7.03
N TRP A 158 4.12 2.11 -6.85
CA TRP A 158 2.70 2.26 -7.18
C TRP A 158 2.55 2.90 -8.57
N PHE A 159 1.82 2.20 -9.44
CA PHE A 159 1.49 2.59 -10.80
C PHE A 159 -0.03 2.77 -10.92
N ASN A 160 -0.48 3.89 -11.48
CA ASN A 160 -1.82 3.98 -12.02
C ASN A 160 -1.76 3.47 -13.47
N PRO A 161 -2.42 2.37 -13.82
CA PRO A 161 -2.20 1.76 -15.13
C PRO A 161 -2.78 2.57 -16.30
N TYR A 162 -3.99 3.11 -16.18
CA TYR A 162 -4.73 3.63 -17.33
C TYR A 162 -4.86 5.14 -17.42
N ARG A 163 -4.66 5.88 -16.32
CA ARG A 163 -4.77 7.35 -16.37
C ARG A 163 -3.60 7.96 -17.13
N VAL A 164 -3.94 8.73 -18.19
CA VAL A 164 -2.97 9.40 -19.06
C VAL A 164 -2.69 10.83 -18.60
N SER A 165 -3.72 11.57 -18.20
CA SER A 165 -3.53 12.93 -17.68
C SER A 165 -4.70 13.38 -16.80
N MET A 166 -4.48 14.43 -16.03
CA MET A 166 -5.50 15.09 -15.21
C MET A 166 -6.26 16.18 -15.96
N GLN A 167 -6.15 16.23 -17.30
CA GLN A 167 -6.82 17.15 -18.19
C GLN A 167 -7.19 16.42 -19.51
N PRO A 168 -8.22 16.87 -20.27
CA PRO A 168 -8.77 16.10 -21.37
C PRO A 168 -8.13 16.35 -22.74
N ASP A 169 -7.24 17.35 -22.89
CA ASP A 169 -6.67 17.72 -24.19
C ASP A 169 -5.31 17.05 -24.44
N PRO A 170 -5.20 16.05 -25.35
CA PRO A 170 -3.95 15.40 -25.65
C PRO A 170 -2.89 16.33 -26.25
N ALA A 171 -3.28 17.49 -26.81
CA ALA A 171 -2.33 18.45 -27.36
C ALA A 171 -1.46 19.13 -26.29
N LEU A 172 -1.85 19.07 -25.03
CA LEU A 172 -1.08 19.60 -23.90
C LEU A 172 0.01 18.64 -23.41
N LEU A 173 0.02 17.39 -23.85
CA LEU A 173 1.08 16.44 -23.57
C LEU A 173 2.31 16.73 -24.46
N VAL A 174 3.50 16.29 -24.06
CA VAL A 174 4.70 16.41 -24.90
C VAL A 174 4.57 15.59 -26.19
N ALA A 175 5.30 15.99 -27.25
CA ALA A 175 5.11 15.44 -28.60
C ALA A 175 5.35 13.93 -28.71
N ASP A 176 6.27 13.41 -27.92
CA ASP A 176 6.67 12.01 -27.83
C ASP A 176 5.86 11.19 -26.83
N HIS A 177 4.89 11.79 -26.17
CA HIS A 177 3.98 11.07 -25.27
C HIS A 177 3.18 10.01 -26.04
N PRO A 178 3.06 8.75 -25.54
CA PRO A 178 2.36 7.66 -26.22
C PRO A 178 0.94 8.00 -26.66
N ALA A 179 0.20 8.73 -25.84
CA ALA A 179 -1.17 9.17 -26.15
C ALA A 179 -1.25 10.20 -27.31
N ARG A 180 -0.17 10.92 -27.61
CA ARG A 180 -0.07 11.79 -28.78
C ARG A 180 0.36 11.05 -30.04
N GLN A 181 1.20 10.04 -29.87
CA GLN A 181 1.66 9.18 -30.97
C GLN A 181 0.57 8.19 -31.41
N HIS A 182 -0.28 7.77 -30.47
CA HIS A 182 -1.39 6.83 -30.65
C HIS A 182 -2.70 7.42 -30.11
N PRO A 183 -3.27 8.43 -30.79
CA PRO A 183 -4.50 9.07 -30.33
C PRO A 183 -5.72 8.13 -30.34
N ASP A 184 -5.64 7.04 -31.08
CA ASP A 184 -6.63 5.96 -31.10
C ASP A 184 -6.59 5.05 -29.87
N TRP A 185 -5.55 5.16 -29.02
CA TRP A 185 -5.42 4.39 -27.76
C TRP A 185 -6.09 5.06 -26.57
N VAL A 186 -6.56 6.28 -26.71
CA VAL A 186 -7.02 7.09 -25.59
C VAL A 186 -8.39 7.69 -25.84
N TRP A 187 -9.08 7.96 -24.75
CA TRP A 187 -10.33 8.72 -24.75
C TRP A 187 -10.39 9.66 -23.55
N ALA A 188 -11.19 10.73 -23.71
CA ALA A 188 -11.48 11.67 -22.64
C ALA A 188 -12.76 11.26 -21.90
N TYR A 189 -12.71 11.32 -20.56
CA TYR A 189 -13.84 11.04 -19.70
C TYR A 189 -13.67 11.76 -18.35
N GLY A 190 -14.75 12.37 -17.83
CA GLY A 190 -14.70 13.09 -16.57
C GLY A 190 -13.65 14.20 -16.53
N GLY A 191 -13.40 14.87 -17.66
CA GLY A 191 -12.39 15.92 -17.77
C GLY A 191 -10.94 15.47 -17.74
N ARG A 192 -10.64 14.17 -17.97
CA ARG A 192 -9.31 13.56 -17.95
C ARG A 192 -9.10 12.68 -19.16
N LEU A 193 -7.84 12.27 -19.42
CA LEU A 193 -7.52 11.27 -20.44
C LEU A 193 -7.16 9.93 -19.81
N TYR A 194 -7.59 8.87 -20.48
CA TYR A 194 -7.31 7.49 -20.10
C TYR A 194 -6.90 6.67 -21.34
N PHE A 195 -6.01 5.71 -21.15
CA PHE A 195 -5.85 4.64 -22.12
C PHE A 195 -7.11 3.77 -22.13
N ASP A 196 -7.49 3.33 -23.32
CA ASP A 196 -8.59 2.39 -23.51
C ASP A 196 -8.16 0.97 -23.12
N PRO A 197 -8.72 0.39 -22.03
CA PRO A 197 -8.37 -0.97 -21.64
C PRO A 197 -8.74 -2.03 -22.66
N GLY A 198 -9.63 -1.71 -23.59
CA GLY A 198 -10.06 -2.59 -24.68
C GLY A 198 -9.03 -2.73 -25.80
N ILE A 199 -8.05 -1.84 -25.91
CA ILE A 199 -7.03 -1.85 -26.98
C ILE A 199 -5.82 -2.71 -26.55
N PRO A 200 -5.55 -3.86 -27.23
CA PRO A 200 -4.46 -4.74 -26.86
C PRO A 200 -3.08 -4.08 -26.88
N GLU A 201 -2.84 -3.20 -27.86
CA GLU A 201 -1.58 -2.49 -28.03
C GLU A 201 -1.33 -1.48 -26.89
N ALA A 202 -2.38 -0.82 -26.41
CA ALA A 202 -2.32 0.08 -25.26
C ALA A 202 -1.98 -0.72 -23.98
N ARG A 203 -2.64 -1.86 -23.76
CA ARG A 203 -2.32 -2.75 -22.63
C ARG A 203 -0.87 -3.23 -22.67
N GLU A 204 -0.37 -3.67 -23.84
CA GLU A 204 1.01 -4.12 -23.98
C GLU A 204 2.01 -2.99 -23.71
N HIS A 205 1.72 -1.77 -24.16
CA HIS A 205 2.55 -0.59 -23.88
C HIS A 205 2.66 -0.33 -22.37
N ILE A 206 1.52 -0.28 -21.67
CA ILE A 206 1.48 -0.07 -20.21
C ILE A 206 2.28 -1.16 -19.48
N GLN A 207 2.09 -2.42 -19.88
CA GLN A 207 2.81 -3.54 -19.28
C GLN A 207 4.33 -3.40 -19.46
N ARG A 208 4.80 -3.02 -20.65
CA ARG A 208 6.24 -2.79 -20.92
C ARG A 208 6.81 -1.66 -20.08
N ALA A 209 6.08 -0.55 -19.95
CA ALA A 209 6.49 0.57 -19.12
C ALA A 209 6.70 0.15 -17.66
N ILE A 210 5.73 -0.58 -17.10
CA ILE A 210 5.80 -1.09 -15.72
C ILE A 210 6.92 -2.12 -15.55
N LEU A 211 7.02 -3.08 -16.49
CA LEU A 211 8.06 -4.11 -16.43
C LEU A 211 9.47 -3.55 -16.53
N HIS A 212 9.67 -2.46 -17.27
CA HIS A 212 10.97 -1.79 -17.31
C HIS A 212 11.40 -1.31 -15.92
N ALA A 213 10.48 -0.79 -15.10
CA ALA A 213 10.80 -0.44 -13.72
C ALA A 213 11.14 -1.69 -12.88
N VAL A 214 10.39 -2.79 -13.07
CA VAL A 214 10.69 -4.08 -12.40
C VAL A 214 12.08 -4.59 -12.78
N GLU A 215 12.44 -4.55 -14.06
CA GLU A 215 13.74 -5.02 -14.58
C GLU A 215 14.90 -4.20 -14.03
N SER A 216 14.74 -2.87 -14.03
CA SER A 216 15.83 -1.92 -13.81
C SER A 216 16.08 -1.61 -12.33
N TYR A 217 15.07 -1.71 -11.46
CA TYR A 217 15.16 -1.29 -10.06
C TYR A 217 14.90 -2.43 -9.08
N ASP A 218 15.50 -2.33 -7.91
CA ASP A 218 15.38 -3.30 -6.82
C ASP A 218 14.14 -3.04 -5.95
N ILE A 219 12.98 -2.81 -6.59
CA ILE A 219 11.70 -2.62 -5.90
C ILE A 219 11.24 -3.92 -5.23
N ASP A 220 10.54 -3.81 -4.10
CA ASP A 220 10.05 -4.96 -3.34
C ASP A 220 8.67 -5.42 -3.82
N GLY A 221 7.89 -4.51 -4.42
CA GLY A 221 6.58 -4.81 -4.96
C GLY A 221 6.14 -3.87 -6.09
N VAL A 222 5.22 -4.37 -6.91
CA VAL A 222 4.39 -3.59 -7.84
C VAL A 222 3.02 -3.44 -7.21
N HIS A 223 2.50 -2.24 -7.18
CA HIS A 223 1.22 -1.90 -6.59
C HIS A 223 0.36 -1.12 -7.59
N PHE A 224 -0.91 -1.53 -7.77
CA PHE A 224 -1.90 -0.76 -8.49
C PHE A 224 -2.94 -0.19 -7.53
N ASP A 225 -3.49 0.97 -7.90
CA ASP A 225 -4.65 1.56 -7.23
C ASP A 225 -5.98 0.99 -7.77
N ASP A 226 -7.06 1.71 -7.58
CA ASP A 226 -8.42 1.34 -7.97
C ASP A 226 -8.87 1.92 -9.33
N TYR A 227 -8.00 2.66 -10.02
CA TYR A 227 -8.34 3.31 -11.29
C TYR A 227 -8.04 2.41 -12.50
N PHE A 228 -8.87 1.39 -12.71
CA PHE A 228 -8.90 0.61 -13.96
C PHE A 228 -9.76 1.32 -15.00
N TYR A 229 -11.07 1.06 -15.07
CA TYR A 229 -11.98 2.03 -15.66
C TYR A 229 -12.22 3.18 -14.66
N PRO A 230 -12.47 4.41 -15.14
CA PRO A 230 -12.73 5.54 -14.25
C PRO A 230 -14.06 5.38 -13.49
N TYR A 231 -14.15 6.05 -12.35
CA TYR A 231 -15.41 6.13 -11.62
C TYR A 231 -16.50 6.75 -12.49
N PRO A 232 -17.76 6.28 -12.38
CA PRO A 232 -18.88 6.83 -13.15
C PRO A 232 -19.06 8.33 -12.93
N VAL A 233 -19.21 9.07 -14.03
CA VAL A 233 -19.53 10.50 -14.01
C VAL A 233 -20.98 10.67 -14.46
N PRO A 234 -21.84 11.32 -13.66
CA PRO A 234 -23.24 11.51 -14.01
C PRO A 234 -23.41 12.17 -15.38
N GLY A 235 -24.15 11.51 -16.27
CA GLY A 235 -24.42 12.03 -17.63
C GLY A 235 -23.33 11.74 -18.66
N GLU A 236 -22.22 11.10 -18.28
CA GLU A 236 -21.19 10.62 -19.22
C GLU A 236 -21.23 9.09 -19.36
N THR A 237 -20.89 8.60 -20.54
CA THR A 237 -20.65 7.18 -20.80
C THR A 237 -19.21 6.98 -21.25
N VAL A 238 -18.60 5.86 -20.84
CA VAL A 238 -17.26 5.51 -21.31
C VAL A 238 -17.28 5.36 -22.83
N PRO A 239 -16.44 6.09 -23.60
CA PRO A 239 -16.54 6.16 -25.05
C PRO A 239 -15.76 5.04 -25.76
N ASP A 240 -15.95 3.79 -25.34
CA ASP A 240 -15.27 2.59 -25.85
C ASP A 240 -16.15 1.70 -26.74
N THR A 241 -17.32 2.18 -27.19
CA THR A 241 -18.24 1.42 -28.03
C THR A 241 -17.58 0.94 -29.33
N ALA A 242 -16.83 1.82 -30.00
CA ALA A 242 -16.13 1.44 -31.24
C ALA A 242 -15.02 0.40 -31.00
N THR A 243 -14.39 0.45 -29.84
CA THR A 243 -13.40 -0.55 -29.42
C THR A 243 -14.08 -1.89 -29.14
N TYR A 244 -15.24 -1.86 -28.49
CA TYR A 244 -16.05 -3.05 -28.28
C TYR A 244 -16.53 -3.69 -29.60
N GLU A 245 -17.02 -2.89 -30.56
CA GLU A 245 -17.38 -3.39 -31.90
C GLU A 245 -16.21 -4.08 -32.61
N ARG A 246 -14.99 -3.61 -32.39
CA ARG A 246 -13.78 -4.16 -33.00
C ARG A 246 -13.23 -5.40 -32.29
N TYR A 247 -13.23 -5.39 -30.96
CA TYR A 247 -12.53 -6.40 -30.15
C TYR A 247 -13.43 -7.21 -29.22
N GLY A 248 -14.71 -6.88 -29.11
CA GLY A 248 -15.67 -7.53 -28.20
C GLY A 248 -16.31 -8.80 -28.74
N ALA A 249 -15.82 -9.36 -29.87
CA ALA A 249 -16.38 -10.58 -30.42
C ALA A 249 -16.34 -11.75 -29.40
N GLY A 250 -17.51 -12.33 -29.13
CA GLY A 250 -17.67 -13.41 -28.15
C GLY A 250 -18.25 -12.96 -26.80
N PHE A 251 -18.51 -11.66 -26.64
CA PHE A 251 -19.19 -11.12 -25.47
C PHE A 251 -20.57 -10.59 -25.87
N ASP A 252 -21.61 -10.97 -25.13
CA ASP A 252 -22.98 -10.50 -25.34
C ASP A 252 -23.22 -9.12 -24.70
N ALA A 253 -22.43 -8.78 -23.68
CA ALA A 253 -22.50 -7.51 -22.96
C ALA A 253 -21.14 -6.79 -22.93
N ILE A 254 -21.16 -5.47 -23.13
CA ILE A 254 -19.96 -4.64 -23.10
C ILE A 254 -19.31 -4.64 -21.72
N GLU A 255 -20.10 -4.75 -20.65
CA GLU A 255 -19.65 -4.80 -19.27
C GLU A 255 -18.79 -6.03 -18.99
N ASP A 256 -19.14 -7.19 -19.56
CA ASP A 256 -18.37 -8.44 -19.42
C ASP A 256 -17.05 -8.33 -20.19
N TRP A 257 -17.06 -7.73 -21.37
CA TRP A 257 -15.86 -7.46 -22.14
C TRP A 257 -14.92 -6.47 -21.44
N ARG A 258 -15.45 -5.44 -20.79
CA ARG A 258 -14.66 -4.49 -20.00
C ARG A 258 -13.96 -5.18 -18.84
N ARG A 259 -14.67 -6.05 -18.11
CA ARG A 259 -14.09 -6.86 -17.03
C ARG A 259 -13.01 -7.79 -17.53
N ASP A 260 -13.26 -8.50 -18.64
CA ASP A 260 -12.27 -9.40 -19.25
C ASP A 260 -10.98 -8.67 -19.64
N ASN A 261 -11.07 -7.44 -20.16
CA ASN A 261 -9.90 -6.63 -20.50
C ASN A 261 -9.05 -6.29 -19.27
N VAL A 262 -9.68 -5.96 -18.16
CA VAL A 262 -8.99 -5.67 -16.89
C VAL A 262 -8.43 -6.96 -16.28
N ASP A 263 -9.21 -8.04 -16.27
CA ASP A 263 -8.79 -9.34 -15.80
C ASP A 263 -7.53 -9.84 -16.51
N ARG A 264 -7.53 -9.81 -17.84
CA ARG A 264 -6.35 -10.18 -18.68
C ARG A 264 -5.14 -9.31 -18.39
N PHE A 265 -5.34 -8.03 -18.12
CA PHE A 265 -4.25 -7.13 -17.77
C PHE A 265 -3.63 -7.53 -16.44
N VAL A 266 -4.45 -7.79 -15.41
CA VAL A 266 -4.00 -8.18 -14.07
C VAL A 266 -3.31 -9.55 -14.10
N GLU A 267 -3.92 -10.56 -14.72
CA GLU A 267 -3.35 -11.91 -14.89
C GLU A 267 -1.99 -11.86 -15.60
N THR A 268 -1.94 -11.12 -16.73
CA THR A 268 -0.70 -11.01 -17.52
C THR A 268 0.39 -10.29 -16.72
N MET A 269 0.05 -9.20 -16.01
CA MET A 269 1.02 -8.50 -15.17
C MET A 269 1.56 -9.39 -14.06
N SER A 270 0.70 -10.15 -13.38
CA SER A 270 1.12 -11.13 -12.37
C SER A 270 2.18 -12.08 -12.92
N SER A 271 1.87 -12.75 -14.02
CA SER A 271 2.77 -13.72 -14.65
C SER A 271 4.07 -13.10 -15.16
N ARG A 272 4.00 -11.93 -15.79
CA ARG A 272 5.18 -11.23 -16.36
C ARG A 272 6.11 -10.67 -15.27
N ILE A 273 5.58 -10.13 -14.18
CA ILE A 273 6.40 -9.70 -13.03
C ILE A 273 7.18 -10.89 -12.48
N LYS A 274 6.52 -12.04 -12.28
CA LYS A 274 7.17 -13.26 -11.76
C LYS A 274 8.20 -13.83 -12.73
N ALA A 275 7.99 -13.69 -14.04
CA ALA A 275 8.96 -14.11 -15.04
C ALA A 275 10.24 -13.25 -15.01
N VAL A 276 10.14 -11.97 -14.68
CA VAL A 276 11.27 -11.04 -14.58
C VAL A 276 11.99 -11.18 -13.24
N LYS A 277 11.26 -11.00 -12.14
CA LYS A 277 11.78 -11.10 -10.76
C LYS A 277 10.76 -11.83 -9.88
N PRO A 278 10.91 -13.14 -9.71
CA PRO A 278 9.90 -13.97 -9.08
C PRO A 278 9.61 -13.63 -7.60
N TRP A 279 10.50 -12.91 -6.94
CA TRP A 279 10.34 -12.44 -5.57
C TRP A 279 9.64 -11.09 -5.45
N VAL A 280 9.47 -10.32 -6.53
CA VAL A 280 8.77 -9.03 -6.50
C VAL A 280 7.29 -9.29 -6.26
N LYS A 281 6.75 -8.69 -5.21
CA LYS A 281 5.35 -8.81 -4.83
C LYS A 281 4.46 -8.07 -5.83
N PHE A 282 3.27 -8.59 -6.08
CA PHE A 282 2.27 -7.90 -6.88
C PHE A 282 0.97 -7.78 -6.10
N GLY A 283 0.46 -6.56 -5.95
CA GLY A 283 -0.78 -6.32 -5.24
C GLY A 283 -1.54 -5.11 -5.75
N ILE A 284 -2.79 -5.03 -5.33
CA ILE A 284 -3.73 -4.00 -5.78
C ILE A 284 -4.49 -3.45 -4.57
N SER A 285 -4.71 -2.13 -4.54
CA SER A 285 -5.62 -1.48 -3.59
C SER A 285 -6.94 -1.12 -4.30
N PRO A 286 -7.87 -2.07 -4.41
CA PRO A 286 -9.15 -1.83 -5.06
C PRO A 286 -10.06 -0.96 -4.19
N PHE A 287 -11.16 -0.45 -4.79
CA PHE A 287 -12.26 0.07 -4.03
C PHE A 287 -12.77 -0.96 -2.99
N GLY A 288 -13.12 -0.51 -1.79
CA GLY A 288 -13.38 -1.40 -0.64
C GLY A 288 -14.55 -2.36 -0.79
N ILE A 289 -15.51 -2.09 -1.69
CA ILE A 289 -16.68 -2.93 -1.95
C ILE A 289 -16.54 -3.60 -3.32
N TRP A 290 -16.48 -4.93 -3.36
CA TRP A 290 -16.56 -5.69 -4.61
C TRP A 290 -17.98 -5.63 -5.19
N ARG A 291 -18.97 -6.18 -4.50
CA ARG A 291 -20.42 -6.09 -4.76
C ARG A 291 -21.19 -6.07 -3.43
N ASN A 292 -22.36 -5.50 -3.46
CA ASN A 292 -23.29 -5.53 -2.33
C ASN A 292 -24.03 -6.88 -2.29
N SER A 293 -24.37 -7.39 -1.11
CA SER A 293 -25.13 -8.64 -0.94
C SER A 293 -26.53 -8.57 -1.59
N SER A 294 -27.09 -7.38 -1.73
CA SER A 294 -28.34 -7.15 -2.45
C SER A 294 -28.22 -7.28 -3.97
N THR A 295 -27.00 -7.16 -4.52
CA THR A 295 -26.71 -7.29 -5.95
C THR A 295 -26.21 -8.71 -6.27
N ASP A 296 -25.40 -9.28 -5.41
CA ASP A 296 -24.83 -10.62 -5.53
C ASP A 296 -24.75 -11.30 -4.16
N PRO A 297 -25.25 -12.55 -4.02
CA PRO A 297 -25.22 -13.28 -2.74
C PRO A 297 -23.80 -13.48 -2.16
N LEU A 298 -22.76 -13.37 -2.99
CA LEU A 298 -21.35 -13.44 -2.57
C LEU A 298 -20.79 -12.07 -2.17
N GLY A 299 -21.57 -11.00 -2.28
CA GLY A 299 -21.19 -9.63 -1.92
C GLY A 299 -21.20 -9.39 -0.41
N SER A 300 -20.64 -8.24 -0.02
CA SER A 300 -20.64 -7.78 1.38
C SER A 300 -21.99 -7.16 1.77
N ASP A 301 -22.26 -7.11 3.08
CA ASP A 301 -23.45 -6.42 3.61
C ASP A 301 -23.25 -4.91 3.59
N THR A 302 -23.39 -4.35 2.40
CA THR A 302 -23.16 -2.94 2.08
C THR A 302 -24.18 -2.45 1.04
N ALA A 303 -24.19 -1.13 0.78
CA ALA A 303 -25.04 -0.49 -0.21
C ALA A 303 -24.33 0.66 -0.96
N GLY A 304 -22.99 0.59 -1.08
CA GLY A 304 -22.17 1.59 -1.78
C GLY A 304 -21.90 1.23 -3.23
N SER A 305 -21.05 2.03 -3.88
CA SER A 305 -20.49 1.74 -5.22
C SER A 305 -19.77 0.40 -5.22
N GLN A 306 -19.71 -0.27 -6.37
CA GLN A 306 -19.23 -1.64 -6.51
C GLN A 306 -18.11 -1.70 -7.55
N SER A 307 -16.92 -2.17 -7.19
CA SER A 307 -15.78 -2.23 -8.13
C SER A 307 -16.08 -3.09 -9.36
N TYR A 308 -16.83 -4.16 -9.18
CA TYR A 308 -17.23 -5.08 -10.25
C TYR A 308 -18.12 -4.41 -11.30
N ASP A 309 -19.12 -3.64 -10.87
CA ASP A 309 -20.13 -3.04 -11.74
C ASP A 309 -19.73 -1.64 -12.23
N ASP A 310 -19.12 -0.82 -11.36
CA ASP A 310 -18.85 0.59 -11.64
C ASP A 310 -17.48 0.81 -12.29
N GLN A 311 -16.48 -0.02 -11.96
CA GLN A 311 -15.10 0.09 -12.46
C GLN A 311 -14.69 -1.10 -13.32
N TYR A 312 -15.61 -2.05 -13.53
CA TYR A 312 -15.39 -3.29 -14.28
C TYR A 312 -14.18 -4.07 -13.77
N ALA A 313 -14.00 -4.07 -12.45
CA ALA A 313 -12.86 -4.67 -11.74
C ALA A 313 -13.34 -5.83 -10.87
N ASP A 314 -13.13 -7.08 -11.33
CA ASP A 314 -13.49 -8.29 -10.58
C ASP A 314 -12.40 -8.64 -9.56
N THR A 315 -12.27 -7.76 -8.56
CA THR A 315 -11.22 -7.82 -7.55
C THR A 315 -11.27 -9.09 -6.70
N ARG A 316 -12.47 -9.64 -6.49
CA ARG A 316 -12.66 -10.93 -5.82
C ARG A 316 -12.06 -12.08 -6.63
N LYS A 317 -12.30 -12.13 -7.94
CA LYS A 317 -11.73 -13.13 -8.85
C LYS A 317 -10.20 -13.10 -8.81
N TRP A 318 -9.57 -11.91 -8.87
CA TRP A 318 -8.12 -11.80 -8.89
C TRP A 318 -7.47 -12.38 -7.63
N VAL A 319 -8.14 -12.23 -6.48
CA VAL A 319 -7.72 -12.86 -5.22
C VAL A 319 -7.87 -14.37 -5.30
N LEU A 320 -9.04 -14.87 -5.70
CA LEU A 320 -9.35 -16.31 -5.73
C LEU A 320 -8.50 -17.10 -6.72
N GLU A 321 -8.19 -16.50 -7.87
CA GLU A 321 -7.31 -17.09 -8.88
C GLU A 321 -5.82 -17.02 -8.49
N GLY A 322 -5.49 -16.34 -7.35
CA GLY A 322 -4.11 -16.20 -6.90
C GLY A 322 -3.24 -15.36 -7.82
N TRP A 323 -3.84 -14.41 -8.55
CA TRP A 323 -3.07 -13.48 -9.38
C TRP A 323 -2.35 -12.41 -8.56
N LEU A 324 -2.77 -12.21 -7.32
CA LEU A 324 -2.21 -11.23 -6.40
C LEU A 324 -1.46 -11.91 -5.25
N ASP A 325 -0.31 -11.38 -4.88
CA ASP A 325 0.39 -11.76 -3.65
C ASP A 325 -0.28 -11.13 -2.43
N TYR A 326 -0.84 -9.92 -2.60
CA TYR A 326 -1.65 -9.26 -1.58
C TYR A 326 -2.76 -8.41 -2.21
N VAL A 327 -3.84 -8.26 -1.46
CA VAL A 327 -4.91 -7.29 -1.74
C VAL A 327 -4.96 -6.27 -0.61
N ASN A 328 -5.16 -4.99 -0.96
CA ASN A 328 -5.18 -3.88 -0.02
C ASN A 328 -6.42 -3.00 -0.24
N PRO A 329 -7.65 -3.53 0.03
CA PRO A 329 -8.88 -2.81 -0.23
C PRO A 329 -8.92 -1.49 0.55
N GLN A 330 -9.37 -0.43 -0.12
CA GLN A 330 -9.53 0.90 0.46
C GLN A 330 -10.82 0.96 1.28
N ILE A 331 -10.74 0.50 2.53
CA ILE A 331 -11.90 0.49 3.45
C ILE A 331 -11.94 1.80 4.22
N TYR A 332 -12.30 2.87 3.50
CA TYR A 332 -12.21 4.25 3.97
C TYR A 332 -13.46 4.74 4.72
N TRP A 333 -14.11 3.88 5.48
CA TRP A 333 -15.33 4.20 6.22
C TRP A 333 -15.20 3.83 7.69
N GLN A 334 -15.94 4.56 8.54
CA GLN A 334 -15.98 4.29 9.97
C GLN A 334 -16.76 3.01 10.29
N ILE A 335 -16.47 2.45 11.45
CA ILE A 335 -17.26 1.35 12.03
C ILE A 335 -18.70 1.84 12.25
N GLY A 336 -19.68 1.02 11.86
CA GLY A 336 -21.11 1.32 12.00
C GLY A 336 -21.72 2.18 10.90
N LEU A 337 -20.99 2.52 9.82
CA LEU A 337 -21.58 3.19 8.66
C LEU A 337 -22.38 2.21 7.81
N ALA A 338 -23.68 2.18 7.95
CA ALA A 338 -24.57 1.16 7.37
C ALA A 338 -24.41 0.92 5.85
N VAL A 339 -24.03 1.94 5.07
CA VAL A 339 -23.84 1.79 3.60
C VAL A 339 -22.50 1.17 3.22
N ALA A 340 -21.51 1.21 4.13
CA ALA A 340 -20.16 0.71 3.88
C ALA A 340 -19.43 0.51 5.24
N ASP A 341 -19.99 -0.35 6.09
CA ASP A 341 -19.45 -0.58 7.43
C ASP A 341 -18.08 -1.26 7.37
N TYR A 342 -17.08 -0.62 7.98
CA TYR A 342 -15.76 -1.21 8.14
C TYR A 342 -15.82 -2.59 8.80
N ALA A 343 -16.69 -2.76 9.79
CA ALA A 343 -16.89 -4.02 10.51
C ALA A 343 -17.58 -5.12 9.68
N ALA A 344 -18.21 -4.77 8.56
CA ALA A 344 -18.74 -5.73 7.59
C ALA A 344 -17.69 -6.07 6.51
N LEU A 345 -16.90 -5.10 6.10
CA LEU A 345 -15.98 -5.24 4.97
C LEU A 345 -14.69 -6.00 5.33
N VAL A 346 -14.10 -5.75 6.50
CA VAL A 346 -12.85 -6.43 6.89
C VAL A 346 -13.01 -7.94 7.01
N PRO A 347 -14.05 -8.47 7.70
CA PRO A 347 -14.29 -9.91 7.73
C PRO A 347 -14.55 -10.50 6.34
N TRP A 348 -15.33 -9.81 5.50
CA TRP A 348 -15.61 -10.25 4.13
C TRP A 348 -14.33 -10.42 3.31
N TRP A 349 -13.43 -9.43 3.33
CA TRP A 349 -12.14 -9.52 2.64
C TRP A 349 -11.22 -10.58 3.23
N ALA A 350 -11.24 -10.77 4.55
CA ALA A 350 -10.46 -11.81 5.23
C ALA A 350 -10.91 -13.21 4.79
N GLU A 351 -12.21 -13.46 4.69
CA GLU A 351 -12.77 -14.72 4.18
C GLU A 351 -12.39 -14.96 2.71
N VAL A 352 -12.42 -13.92 1.87
CA VAL A 352 -12.04 -14.04 0.46
C VAL A 352 -10.54 -14.33 0.33
N ALA A 353 -9.68 -13.58 1.02
CA ALA A 353 -8.23 -13.73 0.96
C ALA A 353 -7.76 -15.09 1.51
N ALA A 354 -8.40 -15.59 2.56
CA ALA A 354 -8.08 -16.89 3.15
C ALA A 354 -8.23 -18.07 2.18
N GLN A 355 -9.07 -17.95 1.15
CA GLN A 355 -9.34 -19.02 0.19
C GLN A 355 -8.18 -19.25 -0.80
N SER A 356 -7.35 -18.26 -1.05
CA SER A 356 -6.23 -18.34 -2.00
C SER A 356 -4.85 -18.24 -1.34
N GLY A 357 -4.78 -17.81 -0.08
CA GLY A 357 -3.53 -17.49 0.60
C GLY A 357 -2.94 -16.13 0.20
N THR A 358 -3.70 -15.30 -0.54
CA THR A 358 -3.37 -13.89 -0.79
C THR A 358 -3.34 -13.13 0.54
N GLN A 359 -2.30 -12.34 0.78
CA GLN A 359 -2.25 -11.55 2.00
C GLN A 359 -3.25 -10.39 1.94
N LEU A 360 -3.98 -10.18 3.03
CA LEU A 360 -4.88 -9.02 3.19
C LEU A 360 -4.17 -7.93 3.97
N TYR A 361 -4.03 -6.76 3.37
CA TYR A 361 -3.72 -5.51 4.04
C TYR A 361 -4.94 -4.60 3.97
N VAL A 362 -5.25 -3.87 5.03
CA VAL A 362 -6.41 -2.98 5.04
C VAL A 362 -5.96 -1.55 4.81
N GLY A 363 -6.58 -0.89 3.83
CA GLY A 363 -6.35 0.53 3.53
C GLY A 363 -7.11 1.43 4.49
N GLU A 364 -6.38 2.35 5.15
CA GLU A 364 -6.86 3.23 6.21
C GLU A 364 -6.94 4.69 5.75
N ALA A 365 -8.07 5.35 6.03
CA ALA A 365 -8.31 6.74 5.64
C ALA A 365 -7.89 7.74 6.71
N LEU A 366 -6.60 7.82 7.05
CA LEU A 366 -6.07 8.76 8.05
C LEU A 366 -6.46 10.23 7.75
N TYR A 367 -6.55 10.61 6.47
CA TYR A 367 -6.97 11.95 6.04
C TYR A 367 -8.40 12.32 6.49
N LYS A 368 -9.27 11.34 6.74
CA LYS A 368 -10.66 11.58 7.17
C LYS A 368 -10.76 12.10 8.60
N MET A 369 -9.75 11.88 9.40
CA MET A 369 -9.63 12.52 10.70
C MET A 369 -9.39 14.04 10.60
N THR A 370 -8.70 14.49 9.53
CA THR A 370 -8.52 15.93 9.25
C THR A 370 -9.80 16.60 8.78
N SER A 371 -10.60 15.89 7.95
CA SER A 371 -11.82 16.44 7.35
C SER A 371 -13.02 16.43 8.29
N GLY A 372 -12.91 15.86 9.49
CA GLY A 372 -14.01 15.71 10.44
C GLY A 372 -15.07 14.67 10.03
N VAL A 373 -14.75 13.79 9.08
CA VAL A 373 -15.60 12.65 8.73
C VAL A 373 -15.46 11.57 9.79
N PHE A 374 -14.23 11.25 10.20
CA PHE A 374 -13.98 10.48 11.41
C PHE A 374 -13.98 11.44 12.60
N THR A 375 -15.02 11.34 13.42
CA THR A 375 -15.22 12.22 14.58
C THR A 375 -14.73 11.60 15.88
N ASP A 376 -14.62 10.27 15.91
CA ASP A 376 -14.05 9.54 17.04
C ASP A 376 -12.50 9.56 16.92
N PRO A 377 -11.79 10.13 17.88
CA PRO A 377 -10.32 10.11 17.87
C PRO A 377 -9.73 8.70 18.03
N GLU A 378 -10.52 7.71 18.44
CA GLU A 378 -10.12 6.31 18.59
C GLU A 378 -10.46 5.45 17.35
N GLU A 379 -11.07 6.03 16.31
CA GLU A 379 -11.54 5.28 15.13
C GLU A 379 -10.43 4.41 14.52
N LEU A 380 -9.24 4.96 14.27
CA LEU A 380 -8.14 4.19 13.67
C LEU A 380 -7.58 3.10 14.61
N THR A 381 -7.54 3.34 15.91
CA THR A 381 -7.17 2.32 16.90
C THR A 381 -8.20 1.20 16.90
N ASN A 382 -9.49 1.54 16.88
CA ASN A 382 -10.59 0.56 16.79
C ASN A 382 -10.55 -0.24 15.49
N HIS A 383 -10.12 0.36 14.35
CA HIS A 383 -9.89 -0.34 13.09
C HIS A 383 -8.81 -1.41 13.23
N VAL A 384 -7.67 -1.09 13.84
CA VAL A 384 -6.57 -2.04 14.05
C VAL A 384 -6.99 -3.14 15.03
N ASP A 385 -7.73 -2.82 16.10
CA ASP A 385 -8.29 -3.81 17.02
C ASP A 385 -9.18 -4.80 16.28
N LEU A 386 -10.11 -4.31 15.46
CA LEU A 386 -11.00 -5.15 14.67
C LEU A 386 -10.23 -6.02 13.67
N CYS A 387 -9.21 -5.47 12.98
CA CYS A 387 -8.35 -6.25 12.09
C CYS A 387 -7.71 -7.45 12.82
N ARG A 388 -7.26 -7.25 14.05
CA ARG A 388 -6.66 -8.31 14.88
C ARG A 388 -7.67 -9.30 15.41
N GLU A 389 -8.88 -8.85 15.74
CA GLU A 389 -9.98 -9.74 16.09
C GLU A 389 -10.38 -10.62 14.89
N VAL A 390 -10.58 -10.03 13.72
CA VAL A 390 -10.88 -10.75 12.48
C VAL A 390 -9.75 -11.72 12.11
N SER A 391 -8.49 -11.30 12.28
CA SER A 391 -7.34 -12.17 11.99
C SER A 391 -7.30 -13.42 12.87
N ARG A 392 -7.81 -13.34 14.08
CA ARG A 392 -7.89 -14.48 15.02
C ARG A 392 -9.10 -15.37 14.76
N ASP A 393 -10.26 -14.77 14.44
CA ASP A 393 -11.54 -15.43 14.55
C ASP A 393 -12.18 -15.79 13.17
N VAL A 394 -11.72 -15.14 12.07
CA VAL A 394 -12.32 -15.27 10.73
C VAL A 394 -11.29 -15.70 9.68
N GLY A 395 -10.28 -14.87 9.45
CA GLY A 395 -9.23 -15.11 8.46
C GLY A 395 -8.11 -14.08 8.59
N PRO A 396 -6.89 -14.39 8.11
CA PRO A 396 -5.71 -13.59 8.41
C PRO A 396 -5.80 -12.18 7.81
N VAL A 397 -5.62 -11.16 8.64
CA VAL A 397 -5.32 -9.78 8.26
C VAL A 397 -3.84 -9.54 8.56
N HIS A 398 -3.08 -9.18 7.54
CA HIS A 398 -1.62 -9.15 7.60
C HIS A 398 -1.04 -7.76 7.88
N GLY A 399 -1.89 -6.72 7.95
CA GLY A 399 -1.47 -5.37 8.27
C GLY A 399 -2.36 -4.26 7.74
N ASN A 400 -1.90 -3.01 7.94
CA ASN A 400 -2.64 -1.81 7.59
C ASN A 400 -1.76 -0.84 6.80
N VAL A 401 -2.37 -0.10 5.86
CA VAL A 401 -1.71 0.90 5.03
C VAL A 401 -2.45 2.22 5.13
N TYR A 402 -1.76 3.30 5.54
CA TYR A 402 -2.38 4.58 5.86
C TYR A 402 -2.32 5.56 4.67
N TYR A 403 -3.45 6.08 4.25
CA TYR A 403 -3.54 7.13 3.25
C TYR A 403 -3.69 8.50 3.94
N SER A 404 -2.71 9.39 3.89
CA SER A 404 -1.45 9.31 3.16
C SER A 404 -0.29 9.89 3.98
N ALA A 405 0.91 9.88 3.41
CA ALA A 405 2.16 10.22 4.09
C ALA A 405 2.17 11.59 4.76
N VAL A 406 1.53 12.62 4.19
CA VAL A 406 1.47 13.96 4.82
C VAL A 406 0.61 13.98 6.08
N HIS A 407 -0.31 13.04 6.25
CA HIS A 407 -1.19 12.96 7.41
C HIS A 407 -0.54 12.23 8.59
N VAL A 408 0.44 11.36 8.34
CA VAL A 408 1.14 10.63 9.42
C VAL A 408 1.83 11.59 10.40
N PRO A 409 2.70 12.53 9.98
CA PRO A 409 3.32 13.47 10.91
C PRO A 409 2.36 14.60 11.36
N ALA A 410 1.28 14.84 10.60
CA ALA A 410 0.26 15.81 11.00
C ALA A 410 -0.60 15.30 12.15
N ASP A 411 -0.69 14.00 12.31
CA ASP A 411 -1.35 13.27 13.40
C ASP A 411 -2.72 13.84 13.78
N PRO A 412 -3.67 13.95 12.82
CA PRO A 412 -4.95 14.60 13.09
C PRO A 412 -5.69 13.87 14.22
N GLN A 413 -6.20 14.65 15.18
CA GLN A 413 -6.86 14.17 16.40
C GLN A 413 -6.01 13.20 17.25
N GLY A 414 -4.70 13.06 16.99
CA GLY A 414 -3.82 12.09 17.65
C GLY A 414 -4.07 10.64 17.23
N GLY A 415 -4.67 10.43 16.06
CA GLY A 415 -5.06 9.09 15.59
C GLY A 415 -3.87 8.16 15.36
N MET A 416 -2.82 8.65 14.68
CA MET A 416 -1.63 7.84 14.45
C MET A 416 -0.84 7.60 15.75
N SER A 417 -0.73 8.62 16.61
CA SER A 417 -0.08 8.49 17.92
C SER A 417 -0.73 7.42 18.79
N ARG A 418 -2.09 7.29 18.75
CA ARG A 418 -2.81 6.23 19.47
C ARG A 418 -2.49 4.86 18.88
N VAL A 419 -2.57 4.71 17.56
CA VAL A 419 -2.21 3.45 16.91
C VAL A 419 -0.80 3.02 17.31
N VAL A 420 0.17 3.96 17.31
CA VAL A 420 1.55 3.66 17.73
C VAL A 420 1.61 3.26 19.20
N ALA A 421 0.95 4.00 20.08
CA ALA A 421 0.97 3.74 21.51
C ALA A 421 0.31 2.41 21.89
N ASP A 422 -0.74 2.01 21.19
CA ASP A 422 -1.51 0.83 21.53
C ASP A 422 -1.02 -0.42 20.80
N HIS A 423 -0.63 -0.28 19.50
CA HIS A 423 -0.40 -1.42 18.62
C HIS A 423 1.04 -1.55 18.08
N TYR A 424 1.80 -0.44 17.96
CA TYR A 424 3.11 -0.44 17.29
C TYR A 424 4.27 -0.13 18.26
N ARG A 425 4.12 -0.49 19.53
CA ARG A 425 5.15 -0.27 20.58
C ARG A 425 6.46 -0.97 20.29
N HIS A 426 6.42 -2.10 19.60
CA HIS A 426 7.58 -2.88 19.20
C HIS A 426 7.66 -2.92 17.68
N PRO A 427 8.85 -3.02 17.10
CA PRO A 427 9.01 -3.30 15.68
C PRO A 427 8.25 -4.57 15.29
N ALA A 428 7.84 -4.66 14.04
CA ALA A 428 7.28 -5.88 13.47
C ALA A 428 8.05 -6.27 12.21
N LEU A 429 8.18 -7.58 11.97
CA LEU A 429 8.64 -8.11 10.70
C LEU A 429 7.47 -8.12 9.71
N ILE A 430 7.76 -7.92 8.44
CA ILE A 430 6.74 -8.11 7.40
C ILE A 430 6.37 -9.61 7.34
N PRO A 431 5.09 -9.95 7.15
CA PRO A 431 4.67 -11.34 7.00
C PRO A 431 5.33 -11.99 5.79
N PRO A 432 5.88 -13.22 5.92
CA PRO A 432 6.48 -13.93 4.79
C PRO A 432 5.41 -14.36 3.79
N MET A 433 5.80 -14.46 2.51
CA MET A 433 4.97 -14.99 1.43
C MET A 433 5.51 -16.35 0.99
N PRO A 434 5.03 -17.48 1.58
CA PRO A 434 5.60 -18.81 1.35
C PRO A 434 5.51 -19.31 -0.09
N HIS A 435 4.59 -18.77 -0.89
CA HIS A 435 4.42 -19.10 -2.30
C HIS A 435 5.46 -18.43 -3.20
N LEU A 436 6.15 -17.37 -2.73
CA LEU A 436 7.22 -16.75 -3.47
C LEU A 436 8.52 -17.53 -3.29
N PRO A 437 9.32 -17.67 -4.36
CA PRO A 437 10.58 -18.40 -4.27
C PRO A 437 11.58 -17.69 -3.37
N ALA A 438 12.17 -18.43 -2.49
CA ALA A 438 13.17 -17.97 -1.54
C ALA A 438 14.22 -19.04 -1.27
N ASP A 439 15.46 -18.62 -1.11
CA ASP A 439 16.53 -19.51 -0.65
C ASP A 439 16.60 -19.49 0.89
N PRO A 440 16.66 -20.65 1.56
CA PRO A 440 16.78 -20.71 3.01
C PRO A 440 18.03 -19.97 3.49
N VAL A 441 17.85 -18.98 4.36
CA VAL A 441 18.96 -18.24 4.97
C VAL A 441 19.52 -18.97 6.19
N ALA A 442 20.85 -18.97 6.32
CA ALA A 442 21.52 -19.57 7.46
C ALA A 442 21.45 -18.65 8.69
N ALA A 443 21.33 -19.23 9.88
CA ALA A 443 21.45 -18.47 11.13
C ALA A 443 22.80 -17.70 11.17
N PRO A 444 22.79 -16.38 11.42
CA PRO A 444 24.00 -15.59 11.40
C PRO A 444 24.88 -15.86 12.63
N VAL A 445 26.13 -15.42 12.57
CA VAL A 445 27.01 -15.44 13.75
C VAL A 445 26.99 -14.05 14.39
N LEU A 446 26.45 -13.96 15.62
CA LEU A 446 26.61 -12.78 16.45
C LEU A 446 27.99 -12.90 17.14
N ALA A 447 28.98 -12.19 16.60
CA ALA A 447 30.36 -12.26 17.06
C ALA A 447 30.51 -11.68 18.49
N ASN A 448 29.94 -10.49 18.70
CA ASN A 448 29.90 -9.83 20.01
C ASN A 448 28.72 -8.86 20.14
N ALA A 449 28.41 -8.51 21.40
CA ALA A 449 27.56 -7.42 21.82
C ALA A 449 28.38 -6.54 22.78
N ARG A 450 28.76 -5.35 22.36
CA ARG A 450 29.64 -4.46 23.13
C ARG A 450 28.90 -3.18 23.52
N ARG A 451 28.97 -2.86 24.80
CA ARG A 451 28.46 -1.58 25.29
C ARG A 451 29.35 -0.43 24.79
N VAL A 452 28.69 0.62 24.32
CA VAL A 452 29.29 1.88 23.91
C VAL A 452 28.48 3.02 24.54
N ASP A 453 28.95 4.25 24.42
CA ASP A 453 28.30 5.41 25.05
C ASP A 453 26.82 5.57 24.69
N ASP A 454 26.48 5.32 23.43
CA ASP A 454 25.13 5.48 22.86
C ASP A 454 24.28 4.21 22.88
N GLY A 455 24.71 3.13 23.56
CA GLY A 455 23.92 1.89 23.60
C GLY A 455 24.73 0.61 23.57
N VAL A 456 24.29 -0.37 22.77
CA VAL A 456 25.00 -1.63 22.57
C VAL A 456 25.25 -1.87 21.07
N ARG A 457 26.53 -2.00 20.70
CA ARG A 457 26.95 -2.31 19.33
C ARG A 457 27.06 -3.80 19.13
N LEU A 458 26.35 -4.30 18.12
CA LEU A 458 26.40 -5.71 17.70
C LEU A 458 27.27 -5.84 16.44
N HIS A 459 28.06 -6.91 16.36
CA HIS A 459 28.76 -7.31 15.16
C HIS A 459 28.22 -8.66 14.70
N VAL A 460 27.62 -8.66 13.51
CA VAL A 460 26.92 -9.80 12.92
C VAL A 460 27.66 -10.24 11.67
N THR A 461 27.89 -11.53 11.52
CA THR A 461 28.49 -12.12 10.31
C THR A 461 27.44 -12.99 9.60
N ASP A 462 27.16 -12.64 8.35
CA ASP A 462 26.39 -13.48 7.44
C ASP A 462 27.26 -14.66 6.96
N ILE A 463 26.86 -15.88 7.31
CA ILE A 463 27.54 -17.11 6.93
C ILE A 463 26.81 -17.85 5.79
N GLY A 464 25.75 -17.27 5.25
CA GLY A 464 25.00 -17.81 4.12
C GLY A 464 25.89 -18.06 2.89
N SER A 465 25.46 -18.94 2.01
CA SER A 465 26.11 -19.18 0.73
C SER A 465 26.06 -17.92 -0.16
N ARG A 466 26.74 -17.93 -1.30
CA ARG A 466 26.72 -16.78 -2.22
C ARG A 466 25.31 -16.50 -2.77
N ILE A 467 24.50 -17.53 -2.91
CA ILE A 467 23.13 -17.48 -3.46
C ILE A 467 22.06 -17.33 -2.38
N ALA A 468 22.33 -17.73 -1.13
CA ALA A 468 21.41 -17.67 0.01
C ALA A 468 21.94 -16.71 1.09
N ARG A 469 22.18 -15.45 0.71
CA ARG A 469 22.61 -14.38 1.63
C ARG A 469 21.41 -13.74 2.31
N ALA A 470 21.62 -13.31 3.53
CA ALA A 470 20.64 -12.51 4.24
C ALA A 470 20.37 -11.18 3.50
N THR A 471 19.13 -10.86 3.29
CA THR A 471 18.69 -9.54 2.80
C THR A 471 18.66 -8.54 3.96
N SER A 472 18.25 -9.01 5.14
CA SER A 472 18.23 -8.22 6.36
C SER A 472 18.37 -9.11 7.60
N PHE A 473 18.44 -8.48 8.77
CA PHE A 473 18.58 -9.15 10.07
C PHE A 473 17.54 -8.60 11.05
N ALA A 474 17.03 -9.48 11.92
CA ALA A 474 16.22 -9.10 13.07
C ALA A 474 17.02 -9.29 14.36
N VAL A 475 16.90 -8.33 15.27
CA VAL A 475 17.63 -8.29 16.53
C VAL A 475 16.67 -8.46 17.68
N TYR A 476 16.93 -9.45 18.52
CA TYR A 476 16.14 -9.75 19.70
C TYR A 476 16.97 -9.55 20.96
N ARG A 477 16.32 -9.05 22.01
CA ARG A 477 16.98 -8.67 23.27
C ARG A 477 16.09 -8.98 24.47
N VAL A 478 16.70 -9.58 25.50
CA VAL A 478 16.07 -9.75 26.83
C VAL A 478 16.96 -9.19 27.93
N ARG A 479 16.38 -8.80 29.06
CA ARG A 479 17.13 -8.40 30.25
C ARG A 479 17.79 -9.58 30.92
N GLY A 480 18.99 -9.37 31.44
CA GLY A 480 19.76 -10.40 32.15
C GLY A 480 20.76 -11.13 31.28
N ALA A 481 21.40 -12.15 31.89
CA ALA A 481 22.24 -13.11 31.19
C ALA A 481 21.44 -14.42 31.14
N VAL A 482 21.01 -14.80 29.93
CA VAL A 482 20.21 -15.99 29.68
C VAL A 482 20.85 -16.85 28.59
N ASP A 483 20.56 -18.14 28.58
CA ASP A 483 21.09 -19.10 27.61
C ASP A 483 20.27 -19.17 26.32
N ALA A 484 19.02 -18.64 26.32
CA ALA A 484 18.15 -18.57 25.17
C ALA A 484 17.32 -17.29 25.22
N VAL A 485 16.95 -16.77 24.02
CA VAL A 485 16.02 -15.68 23.83
C VAL A 485 14.87 -16.22 22.99
N ASP A 486 13.66 -16.03 23.48
CA ASP A 486 12.45 -16.36 22.72
C ASP A 486 12.30 -15.36 21.58
N ILE A 487 12.47 -15.82 20.34
CA ILE A 487 12.32 -14.99 19.14
C ILE A 487 10.87 -14.89 18.68
N ASP A 488 9.96 -15.66 19.24
CA ASP A 488 8.53 -15.61 18.90
C ASP A 488 7.76 -14.60 19.76
N ASP A 489 8.34 -14.22 20.91
CA ASP A 489 7.81 -13.09 21.70
C ASP A 489 8.13 -11.75 21.01
N PRO A 490 7.11 -11.02 20.51
CA PRO A 490 7.30 -9.72 19.86
C PRO A 490 7.96 -8.67 20.74
N ALA A 491 7.82 -8.76 22.07
CA ALA A 491 8.45 -7.83 23.02
C ALA A 491 9.98 -7.92 23.02
N ASN A 492 10.55 -9.03 22.54
CA ASN A 492 11.98 -9.22 22.43
C ASN A 492 12.58 -8.64 21.14
N LEU A 493 11.78 -8.40 20.11
CA LEU A 493 12.22 -7.75 18.85
C LEU A 493 12.50 -6.27 19.12
N VAL A 494 13.77 -5.86 18.95
CA VAL A 494 14.20 -4.48 19.22
C VAL A 494 14.57 -3.70 17.96
N GLY A 495 14.69 -4.37 16.83
CA GLY A 495 14.95 -3.71 15.55
C GLY A 495 15.31 -4.66 14.44
N THR A 496 15.36 -4.10 13.24
CA THR A 496 15.82 -4.76 12.02
C THR A 496 16.82 -3.87 11.31
N PHE A 497 17.67 -4.47 10.48
CA PHE A 497 18.58 -3.71 9.62
C PHE A 497 18.88 -4.46 8.32
N ARG A 498 19.10 -3.70 7.24
CA ARG A 498 19.43 -4.24 5.92
C ARG A 498 20.86 -4.76 5.89
N SER A 499 21.06 -5.84 5.18
CA SER A 499 22.40 -6.36 4.85
C SER A 499 23.09 -5.39 3.89
N ALA A 500 24.25 -4.90 4.27
CA ALA A 500 25.11 -4.10 3.40
C ALA A 500 26.00 -4.99 2.52
N SER A 501 26.78 -4.37 1.63
CA SER A 501 27.81 -5.09 0.89
C SER A 501 28.84 -5.72 1.84
N GLY A 502 29.15 -6.99 1.67
CA GLY A 502 30.05 -7.73 2.56
C GLY A 502 29.35 -8.77 3.42
N ARG A 503 30.09 -9.37 4.35
CA ARG A 503 29.58 -10.42 5.25
C ARG A 503 29.51 -9.98 6.70
N VAL A 504 30.21 -8.90 7.06
CA VAL A 504 30.27 -8.41 8.44
C VAL A 504 29.48 -7.10 8.52
N HIS A 505 28.52 -7.09 9.43
CA HIS A 505 27.61 -5.97 9.64
C HIS A 505 27.74 -5.47 11.07
N SER A 506 27.48 -4.17 11.26
CA SER A 506 27.43 -3.55 12.58
C SER A 506 26.09 -2.85 12.76
N TRP A 507 25.43 -3.09 13.87
CA TRP A 507 24.19 -2.43 14.24
C TRP A 507 24.25 -1.91 15.67
N LEU A 508 23.62 -0.77 15.95
CA LEU A 508 23.62 -0.12 17.25
C LEU A 508 22.21 -0.13 17.84
N ASP A 509 22.08 -0.79 18.99
CA ASP A 509 20.87 -0.68 19.81
C ASP A 509 20.96 0.54 20.72
N THR A 510 20.36 1.63 20.27
CA THR A 510 20.27 2.89 21.03
C THR A 510 19.23 2.86 22.14
N THR A 511 18.37 1.83 22.18
CA THR A 511 17.33 1.66 23.20
C THR A 511 17.81 0.88 24.43
N ALA A 512 19.05 0.39 24.41
CA ALA A 512 19.64 -0.37 25.51
C ALA A 512 19.99 0.55 26.70
N ALA A 513 19.19 0.49 27.77
CA ALA A 513 19.38 1.33 28.94
C ALA A 513 20.78 1.19 29.56
N PRO A 514 21.43 2.30 29.98
CA PRO A 514 22.72 2.27 30.65
C PRO A 514 22.70 1.40 31.94
N GLY A 515 23.76 0.67 32.19
CA GLY A 515 23.89 -0.16 33.41
C GLY A 515 23.05 -1.43 33.43
N VAL A 516 22.13 -1.63 32.53
CA VAL A 516 21.29 -2.84 32.44
C VAL A 516 22.01 -3.90 31.62
N ARG A 517 22.09 -5.14 32.18
CA ARG A 517 22.62 -6.30 31.46
C ARG A 517 21.56 -6.81 30.47
N TYR A 518 21.98 -7.10 29.23
CA TYR A 518 21.12 -7.66 28.19
C TYR A 518 21.78 -8.83 27.49
N THR A 519 20.97 -9.80 27.08
CA THR A 519 21.36 -10.88 26.16
C THR A 519 20.72 -10.63 24.81
N TYR A 520 21.48 -10.78 23.72
CA TYR A 520 21.07 -10.60 22.35
C TYR A 520 21.16 -11.89 21.55
N VAL A 521 20.24 -12.09 20.63
CA VAL A 521 20.34 -13.00 19.48
C VAL A 521 19.94 -12.24 18.22
N VAL A 522 20.40 -12.74 17.07
CA VAL A 522 20.11 -12.18 15.75
C VAL A 522 19.67 -13.31 14.84
N THR A 523 18.64 -13.07 14.02
CA THR A 523 18.22 -13.94 12.93
C THR A 523 18.53 -13.29 11.58
N ALA A 524 18.65 -14.08 10.53
CA ALA A 524 18.75 -13.61 9.14
C ALA A 524 17.39 -13.73 8.47
N LEU A 525 17.08 -12.77 7.62
CA LEU A 525 15.86 -12.71 6.82
C LEU A 525 16.23 -12.74 5.34
N ASP A 526 15.51 -13.52 4.55
CA ASP A 526 15.60 -13.45 3.10
C ASP A 526 14.79 -12.28 2.53
N ARG A 527 14.72 -12.20 1.19
CA ARG A 527 14.03 -11.12 0.49
C ARG A 527 12.51 -11.11 0.72
N VAL A 528 11.91 -12.25 1.00
CA VAL A 528 10.47 -12.40 1.24
C VAL A 528 10.15 -12.67 2.71
N TRP A 529 11.08 -12.26 3.61
CA TRP A 529 10.95 -12.26 5.06
C TRP A 529 10.85 -13.65 5.73
N ASN A 530 11.30 -14.73 5.07
CA ASN A 530 11.54 -15.97 5.77
C ASN A 530 12.71 -15.79 6.73
N GLU A 531 12.56 -16.33 7.93
CA GLU A 531 13.47 -16.10 9.05
C GLU A 531 14.28 -17.35 9.38
N SER A 532 15.57 -17.20 9.57
CA SER A 532 16.45 -18.26 10.02
C SER A 532 16.24 -18.58 11.51
N GLY A 533 16.81 -19.67 11.99
CA GLY A 533 17.04 -19.86 13.43
C GLY A 533 17.91 -18.74 14.01
N PRO A 534 17.89 -18.54 15.35
CA PRO A 534 18.68 -17.51 16.01
C PRO A 534 20.18 -17.85 16.07
N SER A 535 21.00 -16.83 16.13
CA SER A 535 22.41 -16.93 16.48
C SER A 535 22.61 -17.47 17.90
N ARG A 536 23.84 -17.85 18.24
CA ARG A 536 24.17 -18.08 19.65
C ARG A 536 24.02 -16.80 20.47
N PRO A 537 23.46 -16.87 21.70
CA PRO A 537 23.27 -15.70 22.55
C PRO A 537 24.61 -15.01 22.91
N ARG A 538 24.57 -13.68 23.02
CA ARG A 538 25.67 -12.86 23.49
C ARG A 538 25.20 -11.89 24.57
N VAL A 539 25.81 -11.96 25.72
CA VAL A 539 25.59 -10.97 26.79
C VAL A 539 26.40 -9.71 26.47
N ALA A 540 25.75 -8.55 26.56
CA ALA A 540 26.41 -7.25 26.35
C ALA A 540 27.43 -6.98 27.45
N ARG A 541 28.66 -6.63 27.06
CA ARG A 541 29.82 -6.37 27.94
C ARG A 541 30.33 -4.95 27.74
#